data_28750d47a6f2c2c9bdf661e1f96686ca
#
_entry.id   28750d47a6f2c2c9bdf661e1f96686ca
#
_cell.length_a   1.000
_cell.length_b   1.000
_cell.length_c   1.000
_cell.angle_alpha   90.00
_cell.angle_beta   90.00
_cell.angle_gamma   90.00
#
_symmetry.space_group_name_H-M   'P 1'
#
loop_
_entity.id
_entity.type
_entity.pdbx_description
1 polymer ?
#
loop_
_entity_poly.entity_id
_entity_poly.type
_entity_poly.pdbx_seq_one_letter_code
_entity_poly.pdbx_strand_id
1 'polypeptide(L)'
;MRPRLAVAAAGALVVVAALGACSKNTGSSDGSNNDVKAQEGGIGNAAQSKGPAAKVAGAKNGGTIYLIQEQDFEHLDPQRFYVNNAQVFAKLFSRQLTTYVDDPKTGKSTLVGDLATDPGTDTSGGKCLSWKFTLKDGLKYEDGSEITAADVAYGIGRSFSPDLADGPHYIQMWLADSINYNKDYKGPYNGGAAIPPGVKVDGKTISFTFKHPHCDMPYAAAWGTSTPLPKAKDTKTKLDLHPFSSGPYKFETYTRDSKIVLVKNKYWDANSDPLRHQYPDKYEVDMGAASLDQTNRMIADNGNDQYGIMQANVDPTLVKKVEADATLQNRILKGYTQFVWYLAINNQRITDVKERQALNYALNKKAYIQAIGGPNIAEAAGTLESPTTVGFQKYDQYPYSVEKAKQLLGGKHPKLVYAYANTANGQKFAPVIKNSLEQAGFKIVLKPIDAANFYTEVGKKNNPYDLYKPGWGSDWPSGSTIIPPLFDGRQIQPQGNSTYAYFNNADVNNKIDEYSKLDAKDAAPKWAALDKEIMTKYAPVVPMYYDKEYTLTGSKVGGAYLGASSGWPELTSAFCK
;
A
#
# COMPACT_ATOMS: atom_id res chain seq x y z
N MET A 1 64.50 43.24 18.18
CA MET A 1 64.55 43.33 19.67
C MET A 1 63.23 42.87 20.23
N ARG A 2 63.22 41.84 21.02
CA ARG A 2 62.15 41.44 21.95
C ARG A 2 62.13 42.40 23.14
N PRO A 3 61.11 42.56 23.99
CA PRO A 3 60.46 41.49 24.82
C PRO A 3 58.92 41.62 24.96
N ARG A 4 58.15 40.60 25.17
CA ARG A 4 57.80 39.73 26.32
C ARG A 4 56.77 40.26 27.35
N LEU A 5 55.72 39.46 27.56
CA LEU A 5 54.92 39.13 28.77
C LEU A 5 53.77 40.10 29.15
N ALA A 6 52.63 39.70 29.63
CA ALA A 6 52.20 38.52 30.46
C ALA A 6 50.67 38.33 30.46
N VAL A 7 50.30 37.16 30.95
CA VAL A 7 49.01 36.54 31.26
C VAL A 7 48.17 37.27 32.31
N ALA A 8 46.86 37.23 32.20
CA ALA A 8 45.94 37.03 33.35
C ALA A 8 44.57 36.54 32.86
N ALA A 9 44.09 35.44 33.45
CA ALA A 9 42.78 34.88 33.25
C ALA A 9 41.77 35.48 34.25
N ALA A 10 40.54 35.68 33.82
CA ALA A 10 39.37 35.75 34.70
C ALA A 10 38.11 35.37 33.93
N GLY A 11 37.36 34.41 34.43
CA GLY A 11 36.12 33.92 33.83
C GLY A 11 34.93 34.84 34.09
N ALA A 12 33.98 34.80 33.20
CA ALA A 12 32.63 35.28 33.44
C ALA A 12 31.62 34.51 32.59
N LEU A 13 30.57 34.07 33.23
CA LEU A 13 29.35 33.49 32.64
C LEU A 13 28.78 34.42 31.56
N VAL A 14 28.37 33.80 30.44
CA VAL A 14 27.53 34.48 29.46
C VAL A 14 26.21 33.75 29.34
N VAL A 15 25.18 34.45 29.72
CA VAL A 15 23.76 34.18 29.46
C VAL A 15 23.52 34.36 27.96
N VAL A 16 23.02 33.31 27.27
CA VAL A 16 22.61 33.42 25.86
C VAL A 16 21.18 33.91 25.82
N ALA A 17 20.99 35.16 25.43
CA ALA A 17 19.71 35.71 25.01
C ALA A 17 19.52 35.44 23.52
N ALA A 18 18.44 34.72 23.18
CA ALA A 18 18.02 34.51 21.80
C ALA A 18 17.46 35.82 21.23
N LEU A 19 18.12 36.37 20.24
CA LEU A 19 17.57 37.42 19.38
C LEU A 19 17.17 36.82 18.04
N GLY A 20 15.86 36.82 17.78
CA GLY A 20 15.30 36.44 16.49
C GLY A 20 15.68 37.43 15.41
N ALA A 21 16.25 36.96 14.34
CA ALA A 21 16.41 37.69 13.09
C ALA A 21 15.26 37.30 12.14
N CYS A 22 14.29 38.21 11.97
CA CYS A 22 13.32 38.15 10.89
C CYS A 22 14.05 38.40 9.56
N SER A 23 14.26 37.35 8.79
CA SER A 23 14.57 37.49 7.38
C SER A 23 13.24 37.46 6.61
N LYS A 24 12.87 38.61 6.07
CA LYS A 24 11.84 38.72 5.03
C LYS A 24 12.38 38.06 3.78
N ASN A 25 11.84 36.90 3.46
CA ASN A 25 12.01 36.30 2.15
C ASN A 25 10.72 36.53 1.36
N THR A 26 10.85 37.35 0.33
CA THR A 26 9.81 37.70 -0.64
C THR A 26 9.49 36.46 -1.47
N GLY A 27 8.21 36.18 -1.64
CA GLY A 27 7.51 35.16 -2.34
C GLY A 27 8.20 34.38 -3.46
N SER A 28 8.17 33.10 -3.32
CA SER A 28 7.89 32.16 -4.40
C SER A 28 6.79 31.24 -3.91
N SER A 29 5.71 31.17 -4.69
CA SER A 29 4.63 30.22 -4.50
C SER A 29 5.17 28.82 -4.76
N ASP A 30 5.59 28.13 -3.71
CA ASP A 30 5.90 26.71 -3.78
C ASP A 30 4.61 25.95 -4.04
N GLY A 31 4.46 25.49 -5.30
CA GLY A 31 3.54 24.42 -5.65
C GLY A 31 3.82 23.25 -4.71
N SER A 32 2.77 22.71 -4.11
CA SER A 32 2.86 21.62 -3.13
C SER A 32 3.54 20.39 -3.75
N ASN A 33 4.87 20.32 -3.59
CA ASN A 33 5.63 19.09 -3.81
C ASN A 33 5.31 18.16 -2.65
N ASN A 34 4.22 17.42 -2.76
CA ASN A 34 3.94 16.27 -1.87
C ASN A 34 4.83 15.09 -2.27
N ASP A 35 6.14 15.25 -2.17
CA ASP A 35 7.02 14.09 -2.08
C ASP A 35 6.71 13.42 -0.74
N VAL A 36 6.02 12.29 -0.75
CA VAL A 36 5.74 11.53 0.46
C VAL A 36 7.08 11.17 1.08
N LYS A 37 7.40 11.79 2.21
CA LYS A 37 8.57 11.42 3.00
C LYS A 37 8.29 10.08 3.69
N ALA A 38 9.37 9.37 4.07
CA ALA A 38 9.27 8.16 4.87
C ALA A 38 8.26 8.35 6.01
N GLN A 39 7.37 7.38 6.17
CA GLN A 39 6.23 7.51 7.09
C GLN A 39 6.70 7.68 8.53
N GLU A 40 6.36 8.81 9.13
CA GLU A 40 6.31 8.99 10.59
C GLU A 40 4.88 8.66 11.08
N GLY A 41 4.30 7.58 10.58
CA GLY A 41 2.99 7.13 10.94
C GLY A 41 3.02 6.18 12.15
N GLY A 42 1.92 6.10 12.85
CA GLY A 42 1.80 5.23 14.01
C GLY A 42 0.33 4.93 14.33
N ILE A 43 0.12 4.16 15.38
CA ILE A 43 -1.21 3.93 15.92
C ILE A 43 -1.58 5.15 16.78
N GLY A 44 -2.71 5.77 16.46
CA GLY A 44 -3.29 6.90 17.19
C GLY A 44 -4.00 6.46 18.48
N ASN A 45 -4.94 7.29 18.92
CA ASN A 45 -5.68 7.09 20.16
C ASN A 45 -7.17 7.45 20.03
N ALA A 46 -7.95 7.29 21.10
CA ALA A 46 -9.37 7.59 21.12
C ALA A 46 -9.70 9.06 20.80
N ALA A 47 -8.86 10.01 21.16
CA ALA A 47 -9.10 11.43 20.84
C ALA A 47 -9.01 11.69 19.33
N GLN A 48 -8.04 11.08 18.66
CA GLN A 48 -7.83 11.17 17.21
C GLN A 48 -8.86 10.35 16.41
N SER A 49 -9.56 9.42 17.06
CA SER A 49 -10.64 8.61 16.47
C SER A 49 -11.99 9.32 16.41
N LYS A 50 -12.11 10.51 16.99
CA LYS A 50 -13.36 11.30 17.00
C LYS A 50 -13.54 12.05 15.68
N GLY A 51 -14.77 12.07 15.19
CA GLY A 51 -15.22 12.98 14.15
C GLY A 51 -15.68 14.35 14.70
N PRO A 52 -16.04 15.27 13.83
CA PRO A 52 -15.91 15.16 12.37
C PRO A 52 -14.46 15.32 11.89
N ALA A 53 -14.19 14.82 10.69
CA ALA A 53 -12.92 15.06 10.01
C ALA A 53 -12.62 16.57 9.88
N ALA A 54 -11.32 16.93 9.85
CA ALA A 54 -10.90 18.33 9.73
C ALA A 54 -11.40 18.95 8.42
N LYS A 55 -11.99 20.15 8.48
CA LYS A 55 -12.50 20.84 7.30
C LYS A 55 -11.41 21.09 6.26
N VAL A 56 -11.70 20.79 5.00
CA VAL A 56 -10.83 21.08 3.88
C VAL A 56 -10.99 22.54 3.45
N ALA A 57 -9.87 23.26 3.34
CA ALA A 57 -9.90 24.68 2.96
C ALA A 57 -10.50 24.87 1.56
N GLY A 58 -11.42 25.80 1.40
CA GLY A 58 -12.10 26.09 0.14
C GLY A 58 -13.14 25.07 -0.30
N ALA A 59 -13.41 24.03 0.49
CA ALA A 59 -14.41 23.01 0.15
C ALA A 59 -15.81 23.59 0.03
N LYS A 60 -16.51 23.12 -1.00
CA LYS A 60 -17.91 23.43 -1.29
C LYS A 60 -18.71 22.15 -1.44
N ASN A 61 -19.99 22.21 -1.10
CA ASN A 61 -20.92 21.12 -1.35
C ASN A 61 -21.49 21.23 -2.76
N GLY A 62 -21.79 20.07 -3.36
CA GLY A 62 -22.43 19.97 -4.66
C GLY A 62 -21.53 19.52 -5.79
N GLY A 63 -22.12 19.24 -6.93
CA GLY A 63 -21.43 18.80 -8.14
C GLY A 63 -21.10 17.31 -8.17
N THR A 64 -20.41 16.91 -9.24
CA THR A 64 -20.00 15.52 -9.49
C THR A 64 -18.48 15.46 -9.66
N ILE A 65 -17.83 14.53 -8.98
CA ILE A 65 -16.42 14.13 -9.24
C ILE A 65 -16.43 12.90 -10.13
N TYR A 66 -15.59 12.92 -11.16
CA TYR A 66 -15.44 11.83 -12.13
C TYR A 66 -14.12 11.10 -11.90
N LEU A 67 -14.18 9.78 -11.74
CA LEU A 67 -12.99 8.92 -11.73
C LEU A 67 -12.85 8.29 -13.11
N ILE A 68 -11.66 8.38 -13.69
CA ILE A 68 -11.39 7.88 -15.03
C ILE A 68 -10.39 6.76 -14.91
N GLN A 69 -10.79 5.53 -15.29
CA GLN A 69 -9.94 4.35 -15.15
C GLN A 69 -9.99 3.42 -16.36
N GLU A 70 -8.98 2.56 -16.47
CA GLU A 70 -8.84 1.66 -17.61
C GLU A 70 -9.74 0.44 -17.52
N GLN A 71 -9.87 -0.13 -16.32
CA GLN A 71 -10.57 -1.39 -16.09
C GLN A 71 -11.55 -1.26 -14.93
N ASP A 72 -12.53 -2.16 -14.86
CA ASP A 72 -13.41 -2.29 -13.71
C ASP A 72 -12.64 -2.75 -12.47
N PHE A 73 -13.24 -2.56 -11.30
CA PHE A 73 -12.75 -3.15 -10.06
C PHE A 73 -12.94 -4.67 -10.10
N GLU A 74 -11.93 -5.40 -9.66
CA GLU A 74 -12.03 -6.85 -9.56
C GLU A 74 -13.19 -7.23 -8.61
N HIS A 75 -13.17 -6.65 -7.42
CA HIS A 75 -14.21 -6.81 -6.40
C HIS A 75 -14.50 -5.49 -5.69
N LEU A 76 -15.78 -5.27 -5.35
CA LEU A 76 -16.26 -4.18 -4.48
C LEU A 76 -16.96 -4.70 -3.22
N ASP A 77 -17.20 -6.01 -3.09
CA ASP A 77 -17.56 -6.64 -1.83
C ASP A 77 -16.44 -6.43 -0.81
N PRO A 78 -16.67 -5.77 0.34
CA PRO A 78 -15.62 -5.43 1.28
C PRO A 78 -14.78 -6.61 1.78
N GLN A 79 -15.35 -7.81 1.88
CA GLN A 79 -14.61 -8.99 2.28
C GLN A 79 -13.79 -9.64 1.15
N ARG A 80 -13.92 -9.16 -0.09
CA ARG A 80 -13.23 -9.71 -1.29
C ARG A 80 -12.21 -8.77 -1.88
N PHE A 81 -12.33 -7.46 -1.77
CA PHE A 81 -11.36 -6.57 -2.39
C PHE A 81 -9.98 -6.64 -1.69
N TYR A 82 -8.93 -6.76 -2.48
CA TYR A 82 -7.55 -6.76 -2.02
C TYR A 82 -6.70 -5.73 -2.78
N VAL A 83 -7.11 -5.39 -3.99
CA VAL A 83 -6.39 -4.43 -4.84
C VAL A 83 -6.57 -3.00 -4.32
N ASN A 84 -5.50 -2.22 -4.34
CA ASN A 84 -5.41 -0.91 -3.70
C ASN A 84 -6.45 0.11 -4.21
N ASN A 85 -6.71 0.15 -5.54
CA ASN A 85 -7.73 1.04 -6.10
C ASN A 85 -9.13 0.77 -5.53
N ALA A 86 -9.50 -0.50 -5.34
CA ALA A 86 -10.76 -0.89 -4.73
C ALA A 86 -10.85 -0.47 -3.27
N GLN A 87 -9.75 -0.60 -2.50
CA GLN A 87 -9.70 -0.18 -1.09
C GLN A 87 -9.89 1.34 -0.94
N VAL A 88 -9.22 2.15 -1.78
CA VAL A 88 -9.35 3.60 -1.74
C VAL A 88 -10.75 4.04 -2.16
N PHE A 89 -11.29 3.46 -3.22
CA PHE A 89 -12.66 3.73 -3.67
C PHE A 89 -13.70 3.30 -2.61
N ALA A 90 -13.47 2.16 -1.95
CA ALA A 90 -14.36 1.65 -0.91
C ALA A 90 -14.51 2.58 0.30
N LYS A 91 -13.53 3.45 0.58
CA LYS A 91 -13.67 4.46 1.63
C LYS A 91 -14.89 5.37 1.43
N LEU A 92 -15.41 5.51 0.21
CA LEU A 92 -16.60 6.30 -0.06
C LEU A 92 -17.89 5.64 0.44
N PHE A 93 -17.95 4.30 0.47
CA PHE A 93 -19.19 3.57 0.83
C PHE A 93 -19.03 2.55 1.98
N SER A 94 -17.80 2.26 2.39
CA SER A 94 -17.49 1.22 3.37
C SER A 94 -16.67 1.78 4.53
N ARG A 95 -16.99 1.35 5.75
CA ARG A 95 -16.26 1.67 6.99
C ARG A 95 -15.80 0.39 7.67
N GLN A 96 -14.63 0.44 8.31
CA GLN A 96 -14.00 -0.66 9.02
C GLN A 96 -13.93 -0.36 10.52
N LEU A 97 -13.42 -1.30 11.33
CA LEU A 97 -13.17 -1.03 12.76
C LEU A 97 -12.17 0.12 12.94
N THR A 98 -11.11 0.15 12.14
CA THR A 98 -10.06 1.18 12.12
C THR A 98 -9.89 1.75 10.72
N THR A 99 -9.21 2.87 10.59
CA THR A 99 -8.86 3.50 9.30
C THR A 99 -7.63 4.36 9.44
N TYR A 100 -7.02 4.74 8.31
CA TYR A 100 -5.93 5.71 8.29
C TYR A 100 -6.46 7.12 8.03
N VAL A 101 -5.94 8.07 8.80
CA VAL A 101 -6.09 9.51 8.56
C VAL A 101 -4.75 10.05 8.11
N ASP A 102 -4.70 10.51 6.86
CA ASP A 102 -3.50 11.05 6.25
C ASP A 102 -3.52 12.59 6.37
N ASP A 103 -2.38 13.17 6.75
CA ASP A 103 -2.16 14.60 6.68
C ASP A 103 -1.46 14.95 5.35
N PRO A 104 -2.16 15.57 4.39
CA PRO A 104 -1.60 15.86 3.07
C PRO A 104 -0.46 16.88 3.10
N LYS A 105 -0.29 17.65 4.21
CA LYS A 105 0.79 18.62 4.34
C LYS A 105 2.09 18.00 4.80
N THR A 106 2.01 17.06 5.72
CA THR A 106 3.20 16.41 6.31
C THR A 106 3.49 15.06 5.70
N GLY A 107 2.53 14.45 4.99
CA GLY A 107 2.61 13.07 4.50
C GLY A 107 2.54 12.04 5.63
N LYS A 108 2.10 12.43 6.83
CA LYS A 108 1.95 11.54 7.97
C LYS A 108 0.62 10.80 7.89
N SER A 109 0.66 9.48 8.07
CA SER A 109 -0.53 8.64 8.19
C SER A 109 -0.68 8.12 9.61
N THR A 110 -1.87 8.23 10.19
CA THR A 110 -2.16 7.76 11.55
C THR A 110 -3.33 6.80 11.52
N LEU A 111 -3.14 5.58 12.05
CA LEU A 111 -4.21 4.60 12.22
C LEU A 111 -5.08 4.99 13.42
N VAL A 112 -6.38 5.13 13.21
CA VAL A 112 -7.36 5.54 14.23
C VAL A 112 -8.59 4.62 14.20
N GLY A 113 -9.43 4.69 15.23
CA GLY A 113 -10.74 4.03 15.20
C GLY A 113 -11.64 4.69 14.16
N ASP A 114 -12.24 3.90 13.25
CA ASP A 114 -13.27 4.33 12.30
C ASP A 114 -14.66 4.10 12.89
N LEU A 115 -15.18 2.88 12.79
CA LEU A 115 -16.40 2.47 13.52
C LEU A 115 -16.12 2.33 15.02
N ALA A 116 -14.89 1.95 15.39
CA ALA A 116 -14.48 1.82 16.79
C ALA A 116 -14.13 3.18 17.43
N THR A 117 -14.26 3.27 18.75
CA THR A 117 -13.95 4.46 19.56
C THR A 117 -12.46 4.76 19.65
N ASP A 118 -11.62 3.78 19.33
CA ASP A 118 -10.15 3.82 19.36
C ASP A 118 -9.57 2.78 18.39
N PRO A 119 -8.25 2.75 18.14
CA PRO A 119 -7.63 1.78 17.24
C PRO A 119 -7.63 0.33 17.72
N GLY A 120 -8.22 0.03 18.86
CA GLY A 120 -8.25 -1.28 19.51
C GLY A 120 -7.36 -1.31 20.77
N THR A 121 -7.79 -2.12 21.73
CA THR A 121 -7.10 -2.29 23.02
C THR A 121 -6.65 -3.74 23.17
N ASP A 122 -5.35 -3.97 23.38
CA ASP A 122 -4.83 -5.26 23.81
C ASP A 122 -5.30 -5.56 25.24
N THR A 123 -6.08 -6.62 25.39
CA THR A 123 -6.62 -7.09 26.70
C THR A 123 -5.78 -8.20 27.32
N SER A 124 -4.65 -8.57 26.70
CA SER A 124 -3.75 -9.62 27.19
C SER A 124 -2.53 -9.09 27.96
N GLY A 125 -2.51 -7.78 28.26
CA GLY A 125 -1.43 -7.15 29.04
C GLY A 125 -0.12 -7.00 28.25
N GLY A 126 -0.19 -6.54 27.01
CA GLY A 126 0.97 -6.31 26.13
C GLY A 126 1.46 -7.58 25.41
N LYS A 127 0.68 -8.68 25.46
CA LYS A 127 1.06 -9.94 24.80
C LYS A 127 0.44 -10.10 23.42
N CYS A 128 -0.42 -9.19 22.99
CA CYS A 128 -1.12 -9.20 21.70
C CYS A 128 -1.90 -10.50 21.40
N LEU A 129 -2.33 -11.22 22.45
CA LEU A 129 -3.08 -12.47 22.36
C LEU A 129 -4.60 -12.24 22.31
N SER A 130 -5.06 -11.07 22.73
CA SER A 130 -6.47 -10.71 22.69
C SER A 130 -6.66 -9.21 22.50
N TRP A 131 -7.63 -8.85 21.66
CA TRP A 131 -7.95 -7.48 21.28
C TRP A 131 -9.42 -7.18 21.46
N LYS A 132 -9.74 -5.94 21.81
CA LYS A 132 -11.09 -5.45 21.98
C LYS A 132 -11.31 -4.15 21.20
N PHE A 133 -12.44 -4.05 20.51
CA PHE A 133 -12.91 -2.84 19.82
C PHE A 133 -14.34 -2.53 20.27
N THR A 134 -14.61 -1.28 20.64
CA THR A 134 -15.94 -0.83 21.05
C THR A 134 -16.49 0.11 19.98
N LEU A 135 -17.66 -0.16 19.42
CA LEU A 135 -18.26 0.67 18.38
C LEU A 135 -18.77 2.01 18.96
N LYS A 136 -18.68 3.06 18.14
CA LYS A 136 -19.26 4.37 18.41
C LYS A 136 -20.79 4.30 18.45
N ASP A 137 -21.41 5.33 19.02
CA ASP A 137 -22.87 5.48 19.05
C ASP A 137 -23.39 6.03 17.71
N GLY A 138 -24.65 5.71 17.39
CA GLY A 138 -25.39 6.33 16.28
C GLY A 138 -24.94 5.92 14.89
N LEU A 139 -24.13 4.88 14.74
CA LEU A 139 -23.68 4.37 13.44
C LEU A 139 -24.84 3.75 12.66
N LYS A 140 -25.00 4.12 11.38
CA LYS A 140 -26.13 3.68 10.54
C LYS A 140 -25.67 3.25 9.15
N TYR A 141 -26.40 2.28 8.60
CA TYR A 141 -26.34 1.91 7.19
C TYR A 141 -27.16 2.86 6.30
N GLU A 142 -27.06 2.67 5.00
CA GLU A 142 -27.73 3.45 3.96
C GLU A 142 -29.29 3.40 3.98
N ASP A 143 -29.87 2.42 4.66
CA ASP A 143 -31.31 2.30 4.88
C ASP A 143 -31.78 2.87 6.24
N GLY A 144 -30.83 3.34 7.07
CA GLY A 144 -31.07 3.91 8.39
C GLY A 144 -31.07 2.89 9.53
N SER A 145 -30.88 1.60 9.26
CA SER A 145 -30.68 0.58 10.29
C SER A 145 -29.34 0.79 11.03
N GLU A 146 -29.28 0.37 12.30
CA GLU A 146 -28.12 0.52 13.15
C GLU A 146 -27.01 -0.48 12.74
N ILE A 147 -25.76 -0.02 12.76
CA ILE A 147 -24.57 -0.86 12.61
C ILE A 147 -24.21 -1.45 13.98
N THR A 148 -24.13 -2.77 14.06
CA THR A 148 -23.86 -3.49 15.32
C THR A 148 -22.51 -4.23 15.30
N ALA A 149 -21.98 -4.55 16.49
CA ALA A 149 -20.79 -5.40 16.60
C ALA A 149 -21.03 -6.82 16.08
N ALA A 150 -22.29 -7.29 16.09
CA ALA A 150 -22.68 -8.56 15.49
C ALA A 150 -22.57 -8.54 13.96
N ASP A 151 -22.84 -7.40 13.31
CA ASP A 151 -22.67 -7.26 11.86
C ASP A 151 -21.20 -7.28 11.45
N VAL A 152 -20.30 -6.69 12.28
CA VAL A 152 -18.84 -6.81 12.08
C VAL A 152 -18.40 -8.27 12.21
N ALA A 153 -18.83 -8.94 13.27
CA ALA A 153 -18.50 -10.35 13.50
C ALA A 153 -19.05 -11.25 12.36
N TYR A 154 -20.23 -10.95 11.82
CA TYR A 154 -20.78 -11.64 10.67
C TYR A 154 -19.96 -11.40 9.40
N GLY A 155 -19.55 -10.15 9.12
CA GLY A 155 -18.67 -9.81 8.01
C GLY A 155 -17.35 -10.60 8.06
N ILE A 156 -16.72 -10.69 9.24
CA ILE A 156 -15.55 -11.51 9.45
C ILE A 156 -15.88 -13.00 9.24
N GLY A 157 -17.00 -13.49 9.79
CA GLY A 157 -17.42 -14.88 9.64
C GLY A 157 -17.61 -15.29 8.17
N ARG A 158 -18.28 -14.43 7.36
CA ARG A 158 -18.51 -14.72 5.94
C ARG A 158 -17.23 -14.79 5.11
N SER A 159 -16.19 -14.04 5.49
CA SER A 159 -14.90 -14.04 4.79
C SER A 159 -14.11 -15.37 4.88
N PHE A 160 -14.56 -16.29 5.75
CA PHE A 160 -14.04 -17.67 5.77
C PHE A 160 -14.60 -18.55 4.66
N SER A 161 -15.66 -18.11 3.97
CA SER A 161 -16.24 -18.90 2.88
C SER A 161 -15.24 -19.05 1.73
N PRO A 162 -15.06 -20.27 1.20
CA PRO A 162 -14.25 -20.47 -0.03
C PRO A 162 -14.73 -19.65 -1.23
N ASP A 163 -16.04 -19.28 -1.26
CA ASP A 163 -16.62 -18.47 -2.32
C ASP A 163 -16.19 -16.98 -2.26
N LEU A 164 -15.52 -16.56 -1.18
CA LEU A 164 -15.08 -15.19 -0.92
C LEU A 164 -13.57 -15.12 -0.62
N ALA A 165 -12.79 -16.07 -1.16
CA ALA A 165 -11.37 -16.24 -0.85
C ALA A 165 -10.44 -15.28 -1.61
N ASP A 166 -10.96 -14.19 -2.19
CA ASP A 166 -10.16 -13.23 -2.96
C ASP A 166 -9.58 -12.09 -2.09
N GLY A 167 -10.16 -11.88 -0.90
CA GLY A 167 -9.78 -10.81 0.03
C GLY A 167 -8.55 -11.13 0.89
N PRO A 168 -8.17 -10.20 1.79
CA PRO A 168 -7.07 -10.42 2.75
C PRO A 168 -7.47 -11.42 3.82
N HIS A 169 -6.55 -12.31 4.20
CA HIS A 169 -6.83 -13.43 5.09
C HIS A 169 -6.18 -13.32 6.48
N TYR A 170 -5.66 -12.15 6.87
CA TYR A 170 -4.91 -11.98 8.11
C TYR A 170 -5.72 -12.42 9.35
N ILE A 171 -6.89 -11.81 9.57
CA ILE A 171 -7.73 -12.10 10.73
C ILE A 171 -8.18 -13.57 10.71
N GLN A 172 -8.52 -14.11 9.55
CA GLN A 172 -8.93 -15.50 9.37
C GLN A 172 -7.81 -16.47 9.75
N MET A 173 -6.59 -16.25 9.23
CA MET A 173 -5.42 -17.08 9.53
C MET A 173 -5.04 -17.02 11.01
N TRP A 174 -5.13 -15.86 11.63
CA TRP A 174 -4.81 -15.67 13.04
C TRP A 174 -5.83 -16.33 13.97
N LEU A 175 -7.13 -16.25 13.64
CA LEU A 175 -8.19 -16.92 14.38
C LEU A 175 -8.10 -18.44 14.25
N ALA A 176 -7.79 -18.95 13.06
CA ALA A 176 -7.66 -20.37 12.79
C ALA A 176 -6.29 -20.94 13.21
N ASP A 177 -5.30 -20.07 13.48
CA ASP A 177 -3.89 -20.45 13.69
C ASP A 177 -3.34 -21.30 12.54
N SER A 178 -3.70 -20.97 11.30
CA SER A 178 -3.40 -21.76 10.11
C SER A 178 -3.52 -20.95 8.83
N ILE A 179 -2.61 -21.20 7.88
CA ILE A 179 -2.75 -20.71 6.49
C ILE A 179 -3.94 -21.37 5.78
N ASN A 180 -4.35 -22.57 6.19
CA ASN A 180 -5.57 -23.24 5.74
C ASN A 180 -6.75 -22.84 6.65
N TYR A 181 -6.98 -21.54 6.78
CA TYR A 181 -7.89 -20.94 7.76
C TYR A 181 -9.35 -21.44 7.67
N ASN A 182 -9.79 -21.88 6.51
CA ASN A 182 -11.16 -22.34 6.29
C ASN A 182 -11.34 -23.87 6.39
N LYS A 183 -10.33 -24.59 6.94
CA LYS A 183 -10.40 -26.04 7.09
C LYS A 183 -11.49 -26.46 8.08
N ASP A 184 -11.47 -25.88 9.27
CA ASP A 184 -12.35 -26.27 10.38
C ASP A 184 -13.61 -25.41 10.48
N TYR A 185 -13.54 -24.16 10.06
CA TYR A 185 -14.66 -23.22 9.98
C TYR A 185 -14.71 -22.58 8.59
N LYS A 186 -15.77 -22.88 7.83
CA LYS A 186 -15.95 -22.45 6.43
C LYS A 186 -16.95 -21.31 6.28
N GLY A 187 -17.20 -20.57 7.35
CA GLY A 187 -18.17 -19.50 7.37
C GLY A 187 -19.64 -19.94 7.39
N PRO A 188 -20.57 -18.96 7.51
CA PRO A 188 -22.00 -19.24 7.67
C PRO A 188 -22.67 -19.86 6.44
N TYR A 189 -22.09 -19.75 5.25
CA TYR A 189 -22.64 -20.34 4.02
C TYR A 189 -22.55 -21.86 3.98
N ASN A 190 -21.62 -22.43 4.73
CA ASN A 190 -21.31 -23.86 4.75
C ASN A 190 -21.71 -24.50 6.10
N GLY A 191 -22.74 -23.96 6.74
CA GLY A 191 -23.29 -24.48 8.00
C GLY A 191 -22.51 -24.07 9.26
N GLY A 192 -21.52 -23.21 9.15
CA GLY A 192 -20.83 -22.63 10.29
C GLY A 192 -21.70 -21.60 11.06
N ALA A 193 -21.33 -21.31 12.29
CA ALA A 193 -21.93 -20.24 13.07
C ALA A 193 -21.74 -18.89 12.36
N ALA A 194 -22.64 -17.92 12.65
CA ALA A 194 -22.54 -16.55 12.11
C ALA A 194 -21.30 -15.80 12.62
N ILE A 195 -20.85 -16.11 13.83
CA ILE A 195 -19.67 -15.54 14.50
C ILE A 195 -18.57 -16.60 14.47
N PRO A 196 -17.37 -16.29 13.94
CA PRO A 196 -16.28 -17.27 13.85
C PRO A 196 -15.69 -17.60 15.24
N PRO A 197 -15.09 -18.79 15.41
CA PRO A 197 -14.35 -19.15 16.62
C PRO A 197 -13.29 -18.10 16.95
N GLY A 198 -13.10 -17.81 18.25
CA GLY A 198 -12.15 -16.79 18.71
C GLY A 198 -12.70 -15.37 18.70
N VAL A 199 -13.89 -15.13 18.17
CA VAL A 199 -14.59 -13.84 18.21
C VAL A 199 -15.74 -13.89 19.20
N LYS A 200 -15.90 -12.85 20.02
CA LYS A 200 -17.05 -12.64 20.93
C LYS A 200 -17.64 -11.26 20.71
N VAL A 201 -18.96 -11.16 20.84
CA VAL A 201 -19.71 -9.92 20.82
C VAL A 201 -20.43 -9.75 22.15
N ASP A 202 -20.30 -8.56 22.74
CA ASP A 202 -21.00 -8.15 23.97
C ASP A 202 -21.44 -6.69 23.80
N GLY A 203 -22.73 -6.46 23.59
CA GLY A 203 -23.29 -5.15 23.26
C GLY A 203 -22.59 -4.52 22.07
N LYS A 204 -21.93 -3.37 22.27
CA LYS A 204 -21.16 -2.66 21.24
C LYS A 204 -19.73 -3.13 21.08
N THR A 205 -19.31 -4.12 21.85
CA THR A 205 -17.93 -4.58 21.88
C THR A 205 -17.75 -5.87 21.08
N ILE A 206 -16.74 -5.90 20.22
CA ILE A 206 -16.23 -7.11 19.57
C ILE A 206 -14.83 -7.41 20.13
N SER A 207 -14.59 -8.66 20.48
CA SER A 207 -13.33 -9.13 21.05
C SER A 207 -12.77 -10.29 20.25
N PHE A 208 -11.45 -10.33 20.11
CA PHE A 208 -10.69 -11.35 19.40
C PHE A 208 -9.75 -12.06 20.37
N THR A 209 -9.59 -13.37 20.22
CA THR A 209 -8.62 -14.17 20.99
C THR A 209 -7.83 -15.07 20.05
N PHE A 210 -6.52 -15.02 20.17
CA PHE A 210 -5.57 -15.74 19.34
C PHE A 210 -4.71 -16.71 20.16
N LYS A 211 -4.18 -17.75 19.50
CA LYS A 211 -3.21 -18.67 20.12
C LYS A 211 -1.81 -18.09 20.18
N HIS A 212 -1.43 -17.27 19.20
CA HIS A 212 -0.14 -16.61 19.10
C HIS A 212 -0.29 -15.09 19.10
N PRO A 213 0.76 -14.32 19.47
CA PRO A 213 0.73 -12.85 19.44
C PRO A 213 0.47 -12.30 18.03
N HIS A 214 -0.46 -11.33 17.92
CA HIS A 214 -0.72 -10.57 16.69
C HIS A 214 -0.84 -9.08 17.01
N CYS A 215 0.31 -8.41 17.17
CA CYS A 215 0.38 -6.99 17.52
C CYS A 215 -0.08 -6.08 16.38
N ASP A 216 -0.16 -6.60 15.17
CA ASP A 216 -0.68 -5.90 13.97
C ASP A 216 -2.22 -5.94 13.85
N MET A 217 -2.95 -6.46 14.84
CA MET A 217 -4.42 -6.52 14.79
C MET A 217 -5.08 -5.17 14.51
N PRO A 218 -4.61 -4.02 15.06
CA PRO A 218 -5.16 -2.71 14.70
C PRO A 218 -5.07 -2.40 13.20
N TYR A 219 -3.99 -2.78 12.53
CA TYR A 219 -3.79 -2.60 11.09
C TYR A 219 -4.67 -3.55 10.27
N ALA A 220 -4.75 -4.82 10.65
CA ALA A 220 -5.62 -5.79 10.01
C ALA A 220 -7.12 -5.41 10.11
N ALA A 221 -7.48 -4.70 11.19
CA ALA A 221 -8.83 -4.18 11.40
C ALA A 221 -9.20 -3.00 10.49
N ALA A 222 -8.24 -2.42 9.73
CA ALA A 222 -8.48 -1.39 8.72
C ALA A 222 -8.82 -1.98 7.34
N TRP A 223 -8.75 -3.31 7.21
CA TRP A 223 -9.09 -3.98 5.96
C TRP A 223 -10.57 -4.32 5.86
N GLY A 224 -11.05 -4.51 4.63
CA GLY A 224 -12.43 -4.83 4.31
C GLY A 224 -13.02 -6.03 5.06
N THR A 225 -12.16 -6.95 5.52
CA THR A 225 -12.55 -8.08 6.38
C THR A 225 -13.37 -7.65 7.61
N SER A 226 -13.07 -6.48 8.20
CA SER A 226 -13.77 -5.94 9.37
C SER A 226 -14.98 -5.07 9.05
N THR A 227 -15.36 -4.94 7.77
CA THR A 227 -16.55 -4.18 7.36
C THR A 227 -17.82 -4.88 7.88
N PRO A 228 -18.73 -4.15 8.54
CA PRO A 228 -19.99 -4.71 9.01
C PRO A 228 -20.93 -5.05 7.86
N LEU A 229 -21.62 -6.17 7.96
CA LEU A 229 -22.68 -6.57 7.05
C LEU A 229 -23.81 -7.25 7.82
N PRO A 230 -25.07 -6.73 7.77
CA PRO A 230 -26.20 -7.45 8.35
C PRO A 230 -26.45 -8.74 7.58
N LYS A 231 -26.63 -9.85 8.27
CA LYS A 231 -26.93 -11.15 7.64
C LYS A 231 -28.09 -11.09 6.65
N ALA A 232 -29.11 -10.29 6.95
CA ALA A 232 -30.30 -10.12 6.10
C ALA A 232 -30.00 -9.38 4.78
N LYS A 233 -28.87 -8.66 4.68
CA LYS A 233 -28.45 -7.91 3.49
C LYS A 233 -27.37 -8.66 2.68
N ASP A 234 -26.93 -9.80 3.15
CA ASP A 234 -25.90 -10.57 2.48
C ASP A 234 -26.44 -11.29 1.24
N THR A 235 -25.97 -10.88 0.09
CA THR A 235 -26.29 -11.47 -1.22
C THR A 235 -25.18 -12.39 -1.74
N LYS A 236 -24.24 -12.79 -0.87
CA LYS A 236 -23.05 -13.60 -1.17
C LYS A 236 -22.17 -12.89 -2.22
N THR A 237 -21.73 -13.61 -3.26
CA THR A 237 -20.88 -13.05 -4.34
C THR A 237 -21.56 -11.94 -5.15
N LYS A 238 -22.90 -11.84 -5.11
CA LYS A 238 -23.63 -10.75 -5.77
C LYS A 238 -23.48 -9.41 -5.05
N LEU A 239 -22.96 -9.40 -3.81
CA LEU A 239 -22.68 -8.17 -3.07
C LEU A 239 -21.68 -7.27 -3.82
N ASP A 240 -20.81 -7.85 -4.65
CA ASP A 240 -19.87 -7.10 -5.53
C ASP A 240 -20.57 -6.03 -6.40
N LEU A 241 -21.80 -6.30 -6.82
CA LEU A 241 -22.54 -5.39 -7.71
C LEU A 241 -23.34 -4.33 -6.98
N HIS A 242 -23.56 -4.53 -5.69
CA HIS A 242 -24.31 -3.58 -4.87
C HIS A 242 -23.92 -3.72 -3.39
N PRO A 243 -22.71 -3.31 -3.01
CA PRO A 243 -22.30 -3.29 -1.61
C PRO A 243 -23.27 -2.49 -0.74
N PHE A 244 -23.58 -3.00 0.44
CA PHE A 244 -24.47 -2.33 1.38
C PHE A 244 -23.70 -1.30 2.19
N SER A 245 -23.97 -0.01 1.97
CA SER A 245 -23.12 1.07 2.41
C SER A 245 -23.24 1.38 3.90
N SER A 246 -22.09 1.57 4.54
CA SER A 246 -21.90 2.16 5.88
C SER A 246 -21.18 3.52 5.82
N GLY A 247 -20.76 3.98 4.62
CA GLY A 247 -20.01 5.19 4.39
C GLY A 247 -20.84 6.39 3.95
N PRO A 248 -20.15 7.52 3.56
CA PRO A 248 -20.83 8.76 3.15
C PRO A 248 -21.61 8.65 1.84
N TYR A 249 -21.31 7.70 1.00
CA TYR A 249 -21.99 7.48 -0.28
C TYR A 249 -22.55 6.07 -0.38
N LYS A 250 -23.48 5.87 -1.29
CA LYS A 250 -24.10 4.58 -1.61
C LYS A 250 -24.23 4.42 -3.11
N PHE A 251 -24.37 3.19 -3.56
CA PHE A 251 -24.57 2.89 -4.98
C PHE A 251 -25.95 3.34 -5.45
N GLU A 252 -25.99 4.15 -6.52
CA GLU A 252 -27.18 4.42 -7.32
C GLU A 252 -27.26 3.42 -8.47
N THR A 253 -26.15 3.26 -9.21
CA THR A 253 -26.05 2.29 -10.31
C THR A 253 -24.63 1.71 -10.38
N TYR A 254 -24.54 0.46 -10.84
CA TYR A 254 -23.31 -0.18 -11.23
C TYR A 254 -23.55 -1.06 -12.46
N THR A 255 -22.92 -0.69 -13.56
CA THR A 255 -22.86 -1.49 -14.79
C THR A 255 -21.42 -1.95 -15.00
N ARG A 256 -21.20 -3.26 -14.92
CA ARG A 256 -19.86 -3.86 -15.10
C ARG A 256 -19.17 -3.36 -16.36
N ASP A 257 -17.87 -3.14 -16.26
CA ASP A 257 -16.96 -2.71 -17.33
C ASP A 257 -17.38 -1.39 -18.02
N SER A 258 -18.27 -0.61 -17.38
CA SER A 258 -18.82 0.60 -17.97
C SER A 258 -18.85 1.77 -16.99
N LYS A 259 -19.70 1.69 -15.96
CA LYS A 259 -19.98 2.86 -15.12
C LYS A 259 -20.45 2.50 -13.71
N ILE A 260 -19.97 3.27 -12.72
CA ILE A 260 -20.53 3.30 -11.36
C ILE A 260 -20.99 4.73 -11.07
N VAL A 261 -22.13 4.84 -10.41
CA VAL A 261 -22.63 6.11 -9.83
C VAL A 261 -22.87 5.92 -8.35
N LEU A 262 -22.19 6.73 -7.54
CA LEU A 262 -22.45 6.84 -6.10
C LEU A 262 -23.16 8.16 -5.79
N VAL A 263 -24.17 8.11 -4.91
CA VAL A 263 -24.90 9.28 -4.40
C VAL A 263 -24.78 9.36 -2.89
N LYS A 264 -25.06 10.52 -2.31
CA LYS A 264 -24.98 10.74 -0.85
C LYS A 264 -25.83 9.74 -0.08
N ASN A 265 -25.24 9.15 0.97
CA ASN A 265 -25.94 8.42 2.01
C ASN A 265 -26.44 9.41 3.06
N LYS A 266 -27.75 9.63 3.13
CA LYS A 266 -28.39 10.59 4.05
C LYS A 266 -28.31 10.19 5.52
N TYR A 267 -28.00 8.95 5.82
CA TYR A 267 -27.92 8.41 7.18
C TYR A 267 -26.49 8.39 7.74
N TRP A 268 -25.48 8.67 6.91
CA TRP A 268 -24.12 8.82 7.39
C TRP A 268 -23.98 10.09 8.23
N ASP A 269 -23.33 9.97 9.40
CA ASP A 269 -23.08 11.08 10.32
C ASP A 269 -21.59 11.43 10.35
N ALA A 270 -21.27 12.64 9.88
CA ALA A 270 -19.91 13.17 9.88
C ALA A 270 -19.29 13.23 11.30
N ASN A 271 -20.10 13.44 12.35
CA ASN A 271 -19.60 13.53 13.72
C ASN A 271 -19.02 12.20 14.23
N SER A 272 -19.38 11.09 13.60
CA SER A 272 -18.84 9.76 13.92
C SER A 272 -17.56 9.42 13.13
N ASP A 273 -17.20 10.24 12.12
CA ASP A 273 -16.19 9.87 11.12
C ASP A 273 -14.95 10.80 11.17
N PRO A 274 -13.76 10.27 11.52
CA PRO A 274 -12.54 11.09 11.62
C PRO A 274 -11.86 11.39 10.27
N LEU A 275 -12.32 10.77 9.17
CA LEU A 275 -11.63 10.80 7.88
C LEU A 275 -12.47 11.45 6.77
N ARG A 276 -13.74 11.04 6.62
CA ARG A 276 -14.49 11.24 5.39
C ARG A 276 -15.30 12.53 5.39
N HIS A 277 -15.50 13.06 4.18
CA HIS A 277 -16.41 14.17 3.91
C HIS A 277 -17.46 13.74 2.86
N GLN A 278 -18.52 14.52 2.75
CA GLN A 278 -19.61 14.30 1.80
C GLN A 278 -19.84 15.58 0.96
N TYR A 279 -18.75 16.15 0.39
CA TYR A 279 -18.82 17.39 -0.37
C TYR A 279 -19.53 17.24 -1.71
N PRO A 280 -19.10 16.38 -2.67
CA PRO A 280 -19.80 16.19 -3.94
C PRO A 280 -21.19 15.58 -3.73
N ASP A 281 -22.13 15.87 -4.63
CA ASP A 281 -23.43 15.19 -4.64
C ASP A 281 -23.28 13.77 -5.17
N LYS A 282 -22.33 13.58 -6.11
CA LYS A 282 -22.09 12.30 -6.80
C LYS A 282 -20.61 12.04 -7.03
N TYR A 283 -20.27 10.75 -7.09
CA TYR A 283 -19.08 10.23 -7.75
C TYR A 283 -19.52 9.38 -8.93
N GLU A 284 -18.92 9.62 -10.10
CA GLU A 284 -19.10 8.79 -11.28
C GLU A 284 -17.76 8.16 -11.68
N VAL A 285 -17.75 6.85 -11.95
CA VAL A 285 -16.58 6.14 -12.44
C VAL A 285 -16.80 5.80 -13.90
N ASP A 286 -15.94 6.33 -14.77
CA ASP A 286 -15.88 6.02 -16.20
C ASP A 286 -14.78 4.99 -16.45
N MET A 287 -15.10 3.87 -17.09
CA MET A 287 -14.19 2.76 -17.35
C MET A 287 -13.84 2.65 -18.82
N GLY A 288 -12.73 1.96 -19.13
CA GLY A 288 -12.29 1.66 -20.49
C GLY A 288 -11.30 2.68 -21.11
N ALA A 289 -10.86 3.69 -20.36
CA ALA A 289 -9.90 4.68 -20.83
C ALA A 289 -8.46 4.24 -20.52
N ALA A 290 -7.64 3.94 -21.52
CA ALA A 290 -6.21 3.64 -21.34
C ALA A 290 -5.44 4.87 -20.82
N SER A 291 -4.25 4.67 -20.23
CA SER A 291 -3.45 5.74 -19.62
C SER A 291 -3.18 6.92 -20.54
N LEU A 292 -2.94 6.65 -21.83
CA LEU A 292 -2.74 7.70 -22.84
C LEU A 292 -4.00 8.55 -23.05
N ASP A 293 -5.18 7.93 -23.11
CA ASP A 293 -6.45 8.63 -23.24
C ASP A 293 -6.77 9.45 -21.98
N GLN A 294 -6.64 8.84 -20.79
CA GLN A 294 -6.79 9.54 -19.51
C GLN A 294 -5.89 10.78 -19.45
N THR A 295 -4.60 10.64 -19.81
CA THR A 295 -3.63 11.75 -19.79
C THR A 295 -4.03 12.85 -20.76
N ASN A 296 -4.47 12.51 -21.99
CA ASN A 296 -4.93 13.50 -22.98
C ASN A 296 -6.20 14.24 -22.52
N ARG A 297 -7.17 13.53 -21.92
CA ARG A 297 -8.38 14.13 -21.32
C ARG A 297 -8.02 15.14 -20.23
N MET A 298 -7.10 14.79 -19.33
CA MET A 298 -6.64 15.70 -18.26
C MET A 298 -5.87 16.90 -18.80
N ILE A 299 -5.08 16.73 -19.87
CA ILE A 299 -4.40 17.85 -20.54
C ILE A 299 -5.41 18.79 -21.22
N ALA A 300 -6.42 18.24 -21.89
CA ALA A 300 -7.46 19.00 -22.56
C ALA A 300 -8.38 19.77 -21.58
N ASP A 301 -8.62 19.21 -20.42
CA ASP A 301 -9.37 19.82 -19.31
C ASP A 301 -10.73 20.40 -19.74
N ASN A 302 -11.53 19.61 -20.45
CA ASN A 302 -12.80 20.05 -21.03
C ASN A 302 -14.01 19.37 -20.38
N GLY A 303 -15.13 20.10 -20.27
CA GLY A 303 -16.40 19.53 -19.82
C GLY A 303 -16.29 18.85 -18.43
N ASN A 304 -16.68 17.59 -18.36
CA ASN A 304 -16.64 16.78 -17.13
C ASN A 304 -15.20 16.49 -16.66
N ASP A 305 -14.24 16.43 -17.58
CA ASP A 305 -12.85 16.16 -17.26
C ASP A 305 -12.22 17.25 -16.37
N GLN A 306 -12.79 18.46 -16.33
CA GLN A 306 -12.40 19.50 -15.37
C GLN A 306 -12.65 19.09 -13.91
N TYR A 307 -13.53 18.15 -13.67
CA TYR A 307 -13.85 17.56 -12.36
C TYR A 307 -13.33 16.12 -12.24
N GLY A 308 -12.45 15.72 -13.16
CA GLY A 308 -11.92 14.37 -13.29
C GLY A 308 -10.72 14.11 -12.36
N ILE A 309 -10.56 12.87 -11.90
CA ILE A 309 -9.36 12.34 -11.26
C ILE A 309 -8.98 11.09 -12.05
N MET A 310 -7.86 11.12 -12.75
CA MET A 310 -7.38 9.93 -13.44
C MET A 310 -6.79 8.92 -12.44
N GLN A 311 -6.99 7.64 -12.74
CA GLN A 311 -6.56 6.54 -11.89
C GLN A 311 -5.32 5.81 -12.41
N ALA A 312 -4.81 6.21 -13.57
CA ALA A 312 -3.54 5.73 -14.11
C ALA A 312 -2.44 6.76 -13.89
N ASN A 313 -1.19 6.32 -13.92
CA ASN A 313 -0.07 7.22 -14.06
C ASN A 313 -0.12 7.97 -15.41
N VAL A 314 0.41 9.18 -15.44
CA VAL A 314 0.64 9.93 -16.70
C VAL A 314 1.38 9.01 -17.67
N ASP A 315 0.85 8.90 -18.89
CA ASP A 315 1.46 8.04 -19.91
C ASP A 315 2.93 8.39 -20.13
N PRO A 316 3.84 7.42 -20.18
CA PRO A 316 5.28 7.66 -20.30
C PRO A 316 5.69 8.56 -21.48
N THR A 317 4.89 8.54 -22.57
CA THR A 317 5.15 9.38 -23.76
C THR A 317 4.80 10.85 -23.55
N LEU A 318 3.96 11.16 -22.57
CA LEU A 318 3.47 12.52 -22.28
C LEU A 318 4.11 13.13 -21.01
N VAL A 319 4.89 12.39 -20.23
CA VAL A 319 5.53 12.87 -18.99
C VAL A 319 6.28 14.18 -19.23
N LYS A 320 7.13 14.27 -20.25
CA LYS A 320 7.89 15.49 -20.56
C LYS A 320 7.00 16.68 -20.90
N LYS A 321 5.87 16.46 -21.60
CA LYS A 321 4.90 17.50 -21.90
C LYS A 321 4.24 18.02 -20.63
N VAL A 322 3.85 17.10 -19.73
CA VAL A 322 3.24 17.44 -18.43
C VAL A 322 4.26 18.18 -17.54
N GLU A 323 5.52 17.76 -17.52
CA GLU A 323 6.58 18.42 -16.76
C GLU A 323 6.85 19.86 -17.22
N ALA A 324 6.75 20.12 -18.51
CA ALA A 324 7.03 21.44 -19.10
C ALA A 324 5.88 22.46 -18.93
N ASP A 325 4.68 22.02 -18.56
CA ASP A 325 3.50 22.87 -18.43
C ASP A 325 3.20 23.21 -16.96
N ALA A 326 3.46 24.46 -16.57
CA ALA A 326 3.25 24.93 -15.21
C ALA A 326 1.78 24.81 -14.74
N THR A 327 0.81 24.87 -15.65
CA THR A 327 -0.62 24.73 -15.29
C THR A 327 -0.96 23.31 -14.93
N LEU A 328 -0.34 22.34 -15.63
CA LEU A 328 -0.48 20.92 -15.33
C LEU A 328 0.24 20.54 -14.04
N GLN A 329 1.41 21.15 -13.74
CA GLN A 329 2.16 20.90 -12.50
C GLN A 329 1.33 21.17 -11.24
N ASN A 330 0.43 22.17 -11.27
CA ASN A 330 -0.46 22.49 -10.16
C ASN A 330 -1.61 21.48 -9.95
N ARG A 331 -1.76 20.52 -10.86
CA ARG A 331 -2.82 19.51 -10.85
C ARG A 331 -2.28 18.08 -10.69
N ILE A 332 -0.96 17.95 -10.47
CA ILE A 332 -0.30 16.67 -10.27
C ILE A 332 -0.45 16.21 -8.83
N LEU A 333 -0.86 14.95 -8.68
CA LEU A 333 -0.72 14.19 -7.46
C LEU A 333 0.48 13.25 -7.66
N LYS A 334 1.48 13.33 -6.78
CA LYS A 334 2.70 12.52 -6.91
C LYS A 334 3.27 12.13 -5.55
N GLY A 335 3.93 10.99 -5.50
CA GLY A 335 4.59 10.48 -4.30
C GLY A 335 4.91 9.00 -4.42
N TYR A 336 5.49 8.41 -3.39
CA TYR A 336 5.75 6.98 -3.35
C TYR A 336 4.47 6.20 -3.10
N THR A 337 4.38 5.02 -3.74
CA THR A 337 3.41 4.00 -3.37
C THR A 337 4.04 3.02 -2.37
N GLN A 338 3.24 2.11 -1.81
CA GLN A 338 3.76 1.04 -0.98
C GLN A 338 4.53 -0.03 -1.77
N PHE A 339 4.53 0.03 -3.12
CA PHE A 339 5.11 -0.99 -3.96
C PHE A 339 6.62 -0.82 -4.17
N VAL A 340 7.31 -1.96 -4.14
CA VAL A 340 8.68 -2.13 -4.61
C VAL A 340 8.69 -3.20 -5.69
N TRP A 341 9.25 -2.86 -6.84
CA TRP A 341 9.46 -3.82 -7.91
C TRP A 341 10.88 -4.36 -7.85
N TYR A 342 11.01 -5.66 -7.99
CA TYR A 342 12.31 -6.34 -7.87
C TYR A 342 12.45 -7.46 -8.89
N LEU A 343 13.70 -7.84 -9.20
CA LEU A 343 14.01 -9.04 -9.95
C LEU A 343 14.22 -10.17 -8.95
N ALA A 344 13.26 -11.08 -8.86
CA ALA A 344 13.40 -12.29 -8.05
C ALA A 344 14.44 -13.21 -8.69
N ILE A 345 15.33 -13.73 -7.86
CA ILE A 345 16.34 -14.73 -8.22
C ILE A 345 15.88 -16.06 -7.63
N ASN A 346 15.72 -17.09 -8.44
CA ASN A 346 15.38 -18.41 -7.92
C ASN A 346 16.58 -19.02 -7.17
N ASN A 347 16.59 -18.90 -5.83
CA ASN A 347 17.71 -19.34 -4.99
C ASN A 347 17.88 -20.86 -4.94
N GLN A 348 16.90 -21.66 -5.40
CA GLN A 348 17.05 -23.10 -5.57
C GLN A 348 17.88 -23.43 -6.82
N ARG A 349 17.94 -22.53 -7.80
CA ARG A 349 18.66 -22.71 -9.07
C ARG A 349 19.97 -21.93 -9.09
N ILE A 350 19.99 -20.69 -8.55
CA ILE A 350 21.17 -19.84 -8.43
C ILE A 350 21.62 -19.83 -6.97
N THR A 351 22.33 -20.88 -6.56
CA THR A 351 22.75 -21.13 -5.17
C THR A 351 23.99 -20.32 -4.75
N ASP A 352 24.85 -19.93 -5.71
CA ASP A 352 26.06 -19.16 -5.43
C ASP A 352 25.72 -17.69 -5.12
N VAL A 353 26.00 -17.26 -3.89
CA VAL A 353 25.75 -15.88 -3.45
C VAL A 353 26.52 -14.85 -4.28
N LYS A 354 27.72 -15.19 -4.76
CA LYS A 354 28.51 -14.28 -5.61
C LYS A 354 27.83 -14.04 -6.96
N GLU A 355 27.20 -15.06 -7.52
CA GLU A 355 26.42 -14.93 -8.75
C GLU A 355 25.18 -14.05 -8.53
N ARG A 356 24.48 -14.18 -7.40
CA ARG A 356 23.36 -13.31 -7.03
C ARG A 356 23.80 -11.86 -6.76
N GLN A 357 24.95 -11.66 -6.13
CA GLN A 357 25.55 -10.33 -5.97
C GLN A 357 25.96 -9.73 -7.32
N ALA A 358 26.49 -10.56 -8.23
CA ALA A 358 26.83 -10.12 -9.59
C ALA A 358 25.57 -9.63 -10.35
N LEU A 359 24.43 -10.31 -10.23
CA LEU A 359 23.15 -9.85 -10.79
C LEU A 359 22.74 -8.47 -10.24
N ASN A 360 22.93 -8.24 -8.94
CA ASN A 360 22.65 -6.97 -8.30
C ASN A 360 23.53 -5.83 -8.86
N TYR A 361 24.84 -6.05 -9.01
CA TYR A 361 25.74 -5.06 -9.62
C TYR A 361 25.50 -4.86 -11.12
N ALA A 362 25.03 -5.90 -11.83
CA ALA A 362 24.85 -5.89 -13.28
C ALA A 362 23.60 -5.12 -13.74
N LEU A 363 22.58 -5.00 -12.89
CA LEU A 363 21.32 -4.37 -13.30
C LEU A 363 21.42 -2.83 -13.29
N ASN A 364 21.35 -2.22 -14.47
CA ASN A 364 21.29 -0.77 -14.63
C ASN A 364 19.88 -0.24 -14.30
N LYS A 365 19.61 -0.04 -13.00
CA LYS A 365 18.33 0.46 -12.49
C LYS A 365 17.96 1.80 -13.11
N LYS A 366 18.95 2.71 -13.29
CA LYS A 366 18.71 4.04 -13.90
C LYS A 366 18.23 3.93 -15.34
N ALA A 367 18.85 3.07 -16.15
CA ALA A 367 18.41 2.86 -17.54
C ALA A 367 16.99 2.27 -17.60
N TYR A 368 16.67 1.33 -16.70
CA TYR A 368 15.33 0.77 -16.61
C TYR A 368 14.29 1.84 -16.22
N ILE A 369 14.58 2.66 -15.20
CA ILE A 369 13.70 3.75 -14.76
C ILE A 369 13.47 4.75 -15.90
N GLN A 370 14.50 5.13 -16.66
CA GLN A 370 14.32 6.00 -17.82
C GLN A 370 13.40 5.37 -18.88
N ALA A 371 13.50 4.06 -19.09
CA ALA A 371 12.66 3.36 -20.07
C ALA A 371 11.18 3.31 -19.66
N ILE A 372 10.87 3.23 -18.36
CA ILE A 372 9.47 3.15 -17.88
C ILE A 372 8.81 4.52 -17.66
N GLY A 373 9.51 5.66 -17.89
CA GLY A 373 8.91 7.00 -17.76
C GLY A 373 9.72 7.99 -16.91
N GLY A 374 10.85 7.54 -16.32
CA GLY A 374 11.78 8.43 -15.62
C GLY A 374 11.52 8.57 -14.11
N PRO A 375 12.20 9.54 -13.45
CA PRO A 375 12.26 9.64 -12.00
C PRO A 375 10.94 10.03 -11.31
N ASN A 376 9.95 10.55 -12.07
CA ASN A 376 8.63 10.82 -11.53
C ASN A 376 7.79 9.55 -11.33
N ILE A 377 8.09 8.49 -12.10
CA ILE A 377 7.38 7.19 -12.04
C ILE A 377 8.07 6.22 -11.09
N ALA A 378 9.39 6.35 -10.88
CA ALA A 378 10.14 5.39 -10.09
C ALA A 378 11.44 5.98 -9.55
N GLU A 379 11.92 5.42 -8.44
CA GLU A 379 13.25 5.71 -7.88
C GLU A 379 14.02 4.41 -7.63
N ALA A 380 15.34 4.41 -7.87
CA ALA A 380 16.16 3.21 -7.69
C ALA A 380 16.10 2.68 -6.24
N ALA A 381 15.74 1.41 -6.09
CA ALA A 381 15.59 0.76 -4.80
C ALA A 381 16.87 0.03 -4.37
N GLY A 382 17.14 0.05 -3.07
CA GLY A 382 18.17 -0.78 -2.42
C GLY A 382 17.57 -1.79 -1.43
N THR A 383 16.28 -1.63 -1.11
CA THR A 383 15.54 -2.40 -0.10
C THR A 383 14.22 -2.91 -0.69
N LEU A 384 13.55 -3.84 0.00
CA LEU A 384 12.18 -4.23 -0.31
C LEU A 384 11.14 -3.50 0.55
N GLU A 385 11.53 -2.89 1.65
CA GLU A 385 10.69 -1.87 2.26
C GLU A 385 10.64 -0.63 1.36
N SER A 386 9.43 -0.09 1.14
CA SER A 386 9.22 1.17 0.41
C SER A 386 9.42 2.37 1.34
N PRO A 387 9.67 3.58 0.81
CA PRO A 387 9.73 4.81 1.61
C PRO A 387 8.47 5.11 2.42
N THR A 388 7.33 4.45 2.11
CA THR A 388 6.08 4.57 2.89
C THR A 388 6.03 3.65 4.11
N THR A 389 7.03 2.79 4.32
CA THR A 389 7.10 1.87 5.46
C THR A 389 7.69 2.58 6.67
N VAL A 390 7.06 2.41 7.84
CA VAL A 390 7.60 2.94 9.11
C VAL A 390 8.93 2.27 9.43
N GLY A 391 9.96 3.08 9.71
CA GLY A 391 11.31 2.58 9.97
C GLY A 391 12.18 2.42 8.73
N PHE A 392 11.65 2.69 7.53
CA PHE A 392 12.39 2.63 6.27
C PHE A 392 13.77 3.30 6.36
N GLN A 393 14.79 2.62 5.84
CA GLN A 393 16.15 3.14 5.73
C GLN A 393 16.62 3.03 4.28
N LYS A 394 16.92 4.17 3.67
CA LYS A 394 17.47 4.20 2.31
C LYS A 394 18.94 3.84 2.32
N TYR A 395 19.33 2.87 1.49
CA TYR A 395 20.72 2.57 1.20
C TYR A 395 20.85 1.99 -0.22
N ASP A 396 22.06 2.07 -0.79
CA ASP A 396 22.41 1.40 -2.05
C ASP A 396 23.60 0.45 -1.80
N GLN A 397 23.26 -0.83 -1.64
CA GLN A 397 24.22 -1.89 -1.36
C GLN A 397 25.02 -2.29 -2.60
N TYR A 398 24.41 -2.17 -3.78
CA TYR A 398 24.94 -2.65 -5.04
C TYR A 398 24.85 -1.57 -6.12
N PRO A 399 25.67 -0.50 -6.06
CA PRO A 399 25.73 0.50 -7.12
C PRO A 399 26.12 -0.17 -8.45
N TYR A 400 25.47 0.23 -9.53
CA TYR A 400 25.68 -0.36 -10.85
C TYR A 400 27.16 -0.38 -11.24
N SER A 401 27.70 -1.56 -11.50
CA SER A 401 29.09 -1.77 -11.96
C SER A 401 29.22 -3.09 -12.72
N VAL A 402 29.40 -2.98 -14.02
CA VAL A 402 29.66 -4.11 -14.91
C VAL A 402 30.96 -4.81 -14.53
N GLU A 403 31.99 -4.03 -14.17
CA GLU A 403 33.31 -4.54 -13.79
C GLU A 403 33.23 -5.39 -12.52
N LYS A 404 32.50 -4.89 -11.50
CA LYS A 404 32.32 -5.62 -10.24
C LYS A 404 31.53 -6.91 -10.45
N ALA A 405 30.49 -6.86 -11.30
CA ALA A 405 29.73 -8.04 -11.66
C ALA A 405 30.61 -9.10 -12.36
N LYS A 406 31.41 -8.71 -13.35
CA LYS A 406 32.38 -9.60 -14.04
C LYS A 406 33.42 -10.19 -13.07
N GLN A 407 33.94 -9.38 -12.14
CA GLN A 407 34.83 -9.85 -11.10
C GLN A 407 34.24 -10.95 -10.25
N LEU A 408 32.97 -10.76 -9.80
CA LEU A 408 32.25 -11.75 -8.99
C LEU A 408 31.96 -13.05 -9.77
N LEU A 409 31.68 -12.93 -11.07
CA LEU A 409 31.47 -14.09 -11.95
C LEU A 409 32.77 -14.89 -12.20
N GLY A 410 33.95 -14.29 -12.03
CA GLY A 410 35.23 -15.00 -12.17
C GLY A 410 35.42 -15.65 -13.53
N GLY A 411 34.97 -15.01 -14.61
CA GLY A 411 35.07 -15.53 -15.99
C GLY A 411 33.94 -16.50 -16.38
N LYS A 412 32.99 -16.79 -15.48
CA LYS A 412 31.80 -17.58 -15.80
C LYS A 412 30.83 -16.75 -16.66
N HIS A 413 30.05 -17.45 -17.51
CA HIS A 413 29.00 -16.86 -18.34
C HIS A 413 27.69 -17.62 -18.14
N PRO A 414 27.02 -17.48 -16.97
CA PRO A 414 25.80 -18.23 -16.67
C PRO A 414 24.71 -17.97 -17.71
N LYS A 415 24.04 -19.05 -18.15
CA LYS A 415 22.87 -18.98 -19.02
C LYS A 415 21.62 -19.03 -18.15
N LEU A 416 20.85 -17.95 -18.12
CA LEU A 416 19.69 -17.78 -17.26
C LEU A 416 18.42 -17.54 -18.07
N VAL A 417 17.31 -18.12 -17.63
CA VAL A 417 15.99 -17.91 -18.20
C VAL A 417 15.28 -16.80 -17.41
N TYR A 418 15.03 -15.67 -18.06
CA TYR A 418 14.24 -14.58 -17.50
C TYR A 418 12.80 -14.66 -18.01
N ALA A 419 11.88 -15.05 -17.11
CA ALA A 419 10.47 -15.09 -17.37
C ALA A 419 9.80 -13.72 -17.10
N TYR A 420 8.92 -13.28 -18.00
CA TYR A 420 8.20 -12.02 -17.88
C TYR A 420 6.75 -12.14 -18.34
N ALA A 421 5.85 -11.34 -17.75
CA ALA A 421 4.46 -11.29 -18.18
C ALA A 421 4.35 -10.74 -19.61
N ASN A 422 3.66 -11.45 -20.50
CA ASN A 422 3.53 -11.12 -21.91
C ASN A 422 2.50 -10.01 -22.14
N THR A 423 2.79 -8.83 -21.61
CA THR A 423 2.06 -7.58 -21.84
C THR A 423 2.85 -6.67 -22.77
N ALA A 424 2.23 -5.60 -23.28
CA ALA A 424 2.92 -4.57 -24.07
C ALA A 424 4.14 -4.00 -23.32
N ASN A 425 3.97 -3.70 -22.04
CA ASN A 425 5.04 -3.23 -21.17
C ASN A 425 6.10 -4.32 -20.91
N GLY A 426 5.68 -5.57 -20.68
CA GLY A 426 6.59 -6.71 -20.51
C GLY A 426 7.49 -6.89 -21.73
N GLN A 427 6.93 -6.90 -22.92
CA GLN A 427 7.68 -7.00 -24.18
C GLN A 427 8.64 -5.83 -24.42
N LYS A 428 8.21 -4.61 -24.06
CA LYS A 428 9.02 -3.39 -24.21
C LYS A 428 10.20 -3.34 -23.23
N PHE A 429 10.03 -3.76 -21.97
CA PHE A 429 11.00 -3.53 -20.91
C PHE A 429 11.84 -4.75 -20.54
N ALA A 430 11.44 -5.99 -20.85
CA ALA A 430 12.25 -7.18 -20.61
C ALA A 430 13.61 -7.13 -21.35
N PRO A 431 13.72 -6.63 -22.59
CA PRO A 431 15.00 -6.45 -23.28
C PRO A 431 15.96 -5.51 -22.55
N VAL A 432 15.46 -4.49 -21.82
CA VAL A 432 16.31 -3.55 -21.07
C VAL A 432 17.05 -4.28 -19.93
N ILE A 433 16.34 -5.16 -19.20
CA ILE A 433 16.95 -6.01 -18.16
C ILE A 433 17.94 -6.97 -18.79
N LYS A 434 17.55 -7.69 -19.87
CA LYS A 434 18.44 -8.59 -20.60
C LYS A 434 19.74 -7.89 -21.00
N ASN A 435 19.65 -6.77 -21.70
CA ASN A 435 20.82 -6.04 -22.20
C ASN A 435 21.75 -5.61 -21.05
N SER A 436 21.18 -5.18 -19.93
CA SER A 436 21.95 -4.80 -18.74
C SER A 436 22.77 -5.97 -18.19
N LEU A 437 22.14 -7.14 -18.00
CA LEU A 437 22.78 -8.33 -17.46
C LEU A 437 23.81 -8.92 -18.44
N GLU A 438 23.55 -8.87 -19.74
CA GLU A 438 24.46 -9.40 -20.77
C GLU A 438 25.76 -8.59 -20.87
N GLN A 439 25.75 -7.28 -20.60
CA GLN A 439 26.97 -6.46 -20.51
C GLN A 439 27.93 -6.97 -19.42
N ALA A 440 27.39 -7.55 -18.35
CA ALA A 440 28.17 -8.14 -17.27
C ALA A 440 28.65 -9.58 -17.54
N GLY A 441 28.24 -10.18 -18.67
CA GLY A 441 28.67 -11.51 -19.07
C GLY A 441 27.65 -12.63 -18.86
N PHE A 442 26.46 -12.33 -18.35
CA PHE A 442 25.36 -13.31 -18.34
C PHE A 442 24.86 -13.59 -19.76
N LYS A 443 24.22 -14.75 -19.97
CA LYS A 443 23.51 -15.10 -21.21
C LYS A 443 22.04 -15.24 -20.88
N ILE A 444 21.22 -14.27 -21.29
CA ILE A 444 19.81 -14.18 -20.88
C ILE A 444 18.89 -14.67 -22.00
N VAL A 445 18.07 -15.68 -21.66
CA VAL A 445 16.99 -16.19 -22.52
C VAL A 445 15.67 -15.61 -22.01
N LEU A 446 15.03 -14.77 -22.83
CA LEU A 446 13.72 -14.23 -22.52
C LEU A 446 12.62 -15.30 -22.72
N LYS A 447 11.75 -15.45 -21.72
CA LYS A 447 10.61 -16.35 -21.75
C LYS A 447 9.32 -15.58 -21.44
N PRO A 448 8.48 -15.24 -22.46
CA PRO A 448 7.17 -14.67 -22.21
C PRO A 448 6.25 -15.72 -21.58
N ILE A 449 5.48 -15.31 -20.57
CA ILE A 449 4.40 -16.08 -19.95
C ILE A 449 3.12 -15.27 -20.15
N ASP A 450 2.03 -15.94 -20.47
CA ASP A 450 0.70 -15.31 -20.51
C ASP A 450 0.46 -14.49 -19.23
N ALA A 451 -0.03 -13.26 -19.39
CA ALA A 451 -0.10 -12.30 -18.29
C ALA A 451 -1.02 -12.78 -17.14
N ALA A 452 -2.14 -13.44 -17.48
CA ALA A 452 -3.08 -13.96 -16.48
C ALA A 452 -2.49 -15.13 -15.70
N ASN A 453 -1.51 -15.85 -16.28
CA ASN A 453 -0.88 -17.03 -15.67
C ASN A 453 0.49 -16.72 -15.04
N PHE A 454 0.99 -15.49 -15.16
CA PHE A 454 2.37 -15.16 -14.75
C PHE A 454 2.65 -15.53 -13.28
N TYR A 455 1.87 -15.04 -12.35
CA TYR A 455 2.08 -15.30 -10.92
C TYR A 455 1.83 -16.76 -10.55
N THR A 456 0.87 -17.43 -11.20
CA THR A 456 0.64 -18.87 -11.03
C THR A 456 1.86 -19.68 -11.44
N GLU A 457 2.49 -19.34 -12.57
CA GLU A 457 3.65 -20.07 -13.08
C GLU A 457 4.91 -19.83 -12.26
N VAL A 458 5.23 -18.57 -11.93
CA VAL A 458 6.42 -18.26 -11.11
C VAL A 458 6.22 -18.62 -9.63
N GLY A 459 4.98 -18.76 -9.17
CA GLY A 459 4.63 -19.21 -7.82
C GLY A 459 4.71 -20.73 -7.62
N LYS A 460 5.03 -21.53 -8.65
CA LYS A 460 5.29 -22.98 -8.51
C LYS A 460 6.71 -23.21 -8.00
N LYS A 461 6.88 -23.97 -6.92
CA LYS A 461 8.20 -24.25 -6.31
C LYS A 461 9.22 -24.80 -7.32
N ASN A 462 8.78 -25.66 -8.25
CA ASN A 462 9.64 -26.30 -9.24
C ASN A 462 9.54 -25.64 -10.62
N ASN A 463 9.25 -24.32 -10.68
CA ASN A 463 9.23 -23.59 -11.95
C ASN A 463 10.63 -23.62 -12.62
N PRO A 464 10.69 -23.63 -13.98
CA PRO A 464 11.96 -23.79 -14.70
C PRO A 464 12.73 -22.46 -14.91
N TYR A 465 12.30 -21.38 -14.27
CA TYR A 465 12.84 -20.04 -14.52
C TYR A 465 13.87 -19.66 -13.46
N ASP A 466 14.87 -18.88 -13.87
CA ASP A 466 15.95 -18.43 -13.01
C ASP A 466 15.69 -17.02 -12.45
N LEU A 467 15.06 -16.16 -13.27
CA LEU A 467 14.77 -14.75 -12.96
C LEU A 467 13.34 -14.42 -13.39
N TYR A 468 12.65 -13.58 -12.61
CA TYR A 468 11.37 -12.96 -12.97
C TYR A 468 11.13 -11.69 -12.17
N LYS A 469 10.28 -10.78 -12.69
CA LYS A 469 10.04 -9.46 -12.09
C LYS A 469 8.64 -9.36 -11.47
N PRO A 470 8.45 -9.76 -10.20
CA PRO A 470 7.26 -9.44 -9.45
C PRO A 470 7.36 -8.05 -8.82
N GLY A 471 6.23 -7.54 -8.31
CA GLY A 471 6.16 -6.45 -7.37
C GLY A 471 5.63 -6.92 -6.02
N TRP A 472 5.90 -6.17 -4.97
CA TRP A 472 5.28 -6.36 -3.66
C TRP A 472 4.94 -5.00 -3.04
N GLY A 473 3.72 -4.86 -2.55
CA GLY A 473 3.28 -3.73 -1.76
C GLY A 473 3.02 -4.16 -0.32
N SER A 474 3.39 -3.32 0.64
CA SER A 474 3.03 -3.59 2.04
C SER A 474 1.52 -3.44 2.24
N ASP A 475 0.89 -4.37 2.95
CA ASP A 475 -0.54 -4.32 3.26
C ASP A 475 -0.88 -3.29 4.35
N TRP A 476 0.09 -2.94 5.17
CA TRP A 476 0.13 -1.76 6.03
C TRP A 476 1.58 -1.29 6.17
N PRO A 477 1.82 -0.06 6.65
CA PRO A 477 3.17 0.52 6.67
C PRO A 477 4.13 -0.15 7.67
N SER A 478 4.37 -1.45 7.52
CA SER A 478 5.25 -2.25 8.38
C SER A 478 6.00 -3.31 7.58
N GLY A 479 7.26 -3.53 7.93
CA GLY A 479 8.07 -4.62 7.39
C GLY A 479 7.50 -6.01 7.68
N SER A 480 6.57 -6.14 8.63
CA SER A 480 5.84 -7.39 8.95
C SER A 480 5.00 -7.93 7.79
N THR A 481 4.58 -7.06 6.86
CA THR A 481 3.84 -7.45 5.63
C THR A 481 4.73 -7.54 4.40
N ILE A 482 6.05 -7.37 4.56
CA ILE A 482 7.03 -7.43 3.48
C ILE A 482 7.99 -8.60 3.69
N ILE A 483 8.68 -8.62 4.84
CA ILE A 483 9.77 -9.58 5.07
C ILE A 483 9.25 -11.01 5.25
N PRO A 484 8.27 -11.30 6.11
CA PRO A 484 7.76 -12.66 6.27
C PRO A 484 7.16 -13.26 4.99
N PRO A 485 6.26 -12.57 4.24
CA PRO A 485 5.70 -13.13 3.01
C PRO A 485 6.74 -13.43 1.93
N LEU A 486 7.84 -12.67 1.88
CA LEU A 486 8.84 -12.79 0.82
C LEU A 486 10.02 -13.70 1.19
N PHE A 487 10.37 -13.81 2.49
CA PHE A 487 11.63 -14.44 2.92
C PHE A 487 11.50 -15.47 4.03
N ASP A 488 10.31 -15.73 4.58
CA ASP A 488 10.12 -16.88 5.46
C ASP A 488 10.08 -18.16 4.65
N GLY A 489 11.21 -18.84 4.57
CA GLY A 489 11.35 -20.05 3.77
C GLY A 489 10.47 -21.22 4.21
N ARG A 490 9.89 -21.17 5.41
CA ARG A 490 8.94 -22.19 5.91
C ARG A 490 7.58 -22.10 5.24
N GLN A 491 7.27 -20.94 4.63
CA GLN A 491 6.04 -20.71 3.88
C GLN A 491 6.09 -21.25 2.44
N ILE A 492 7.25 -21.76 1.98
CA ILE A 492 7.39 -22.29 0.62
C ILE A 492 6.53 -23.55 0.46
N GLN A 493 5.57 -23.46 -0.46
CA GLN A 493 4.62 -24.54 -0.81
C GLN A 493 4.83 -25.04 -2.24
N PRO A 494 4.21 -26.14 -2.64
CA PRO A 494 4.29 -26.65 -4.01
C PRO A 494 3.85 -25.62 -5.06
N GLN A 495 2.85 -24.77 -4.75
CA GLN A 495 2.32 -23.70 -5.62
C GLN A 495 1.69 -22.58 -4.79
N GLY A 496 1.40 -21.45 -5.43
CA GLY A 496 0.78 -20.29 -4.76
C GLY A 496 1.76 -19.50 -3.86
N ASN A 497 3.07 -19.57 -4.13
CA ASN A 497 4.06 -18.89 -3.32
C ASN A 497 4.09 -17.38 -3.61
N SER A 498 4.19 -16.56 -2.56
CA SER A 498 4.67 -15.18 -2.60
C SER A 498 6.18 -15.08 -2.34
N THR A 499 6.80 -16.10 -1.73
CA THR A 499 8.24 -16.25 -1.54
C THR A 499 8.94 -16.53 -2.89
N TYR A 500 8.77 -15.62 -3.86
CA TYR A 500 9.22 -15.81 -5.25
C TYR A 500 10.72 -16.07 -5.40
N ALA A 501 11.53 -15.64 -4.45
CA ALA A 501 12.96 -15.95 -4.45
C ALA A 501 13.28 -17.41 -4.04
N TYR A 502 12.32 -18.14 -3.48
CA TYR A 502 12.53 -19.48 -2.88
C TYR A 502 13.72 -19.51 -1.91
N PHE A 503 13.94 -18.36 -1.25
CA PHE A 503 14.97 -18.21 -0.24
C PHE A 503 14.51 -18.87 1.07
N ASN A 504 15.41 -19.62 1.70
CA ASN A 504 15.15 -20.22 3.02
C ASN A 504 16.43 -20.19 3.84
N ASN A 505 16.38 -19.51 4.97
CA ASN A 505 17.51 -19.40 5.89
C ASN A 505 17.02 -19.40 7.34
N ALA A 506 17.57 -20.30 8.17
CA ALA A 506 17.11 -20.49 9.55
C ALA A 506 17.32 -19.25 10.44
N ASP A 507 18.41 -18.50 10.27
CA ASP A 507 18.67 -17.27 11.03
C ASP A 507 17.63 -16.19 10.71
N VAL A 508 17.30 -16.02 9.43
CA VAL A 508 16.24 -15.08 9.00
C VAL A 508 14.88 -15.52 9.52
N ASN A 509 14.54 -16.82 9.41
CA ASN A 509 13.27 -17.34 9.91
C ASN A 509 13.11 -17.13 11.43
N ASN A 510 14.18 -17.31 12.21
CA ASN A 510 14.17 -17.08 13.67
C ASN A 510 13.97 -15.59 14.00
N LYS A 511 14.60 -14.68 13.26
CA LYS A 511 14.42 -13.23 13.42
C LYS A 511 13.00 -12.80 13.06
N ILE A 512 12.40 -13.41 12.06
CA ILE A 512 10.99 -13.18 11.71
C ILE A 512 10.10 -13.56 12.90
N ASP A 513 10.31 -14.72 13.52
CA ASP A 513 9.54 -15.14 14.70
C ASP A 513 9.74 -14.23 15.91
N GLU A 514 10.95 -13.71 16.10
CA GLU A 514 11.25 -12.76 17.19
C GLU A 514 10.53 -11.43 16.96
N TYR A 515 10.66 -10.85 15.76
CA TYR A 515 10.19 -9.51 15.47
C TYR A 515 8.66 -9.44 15.33
N SER A 516 8.02 -10.51 14.88
CA SER A 516 6.56 -10.62 14.82
C SER A 516 5.85 -10.59 16.18
N LYS A 517 6.60 -10.74 17.28
CA LYS A 517 6.07 -10.67 18.66
C LYS A 517 6.17 -9.28 19.28
N LEU A 518 6.80 -8.34 18.59
CA LEU A 518 7.00 -6.97 19.05
C LEU A 518 5.85 -6.08 18.64
N ASP A 519 5.63 -5.01 19.39
CA ASP A 519 4.74 -3.95 18.93
C ASP A 519 5.31 -3.26 17.68
N ALA A 520 4.45 -2.58 16.93
CA ALA A 520 4.81 -1.97 15.65
C ALA A 520 5.98 -0.98 15.75
N LYS A 521 6.09 -0.24 16.85
CA LYS A 521 7.14 0.77 17.06
C LYS A 521 8.50 0.11 17.29
N ASP A 522 8.54 -0.92 18.10
CA ASP A 522 9.79 -1.63 18.43
C ASP A 522 10.22 -2.57 17.30
N ALA A 523 9.26 -3.09 16.51
CA ALA A 523 9.50 -3.94 15.36
C ALA A 523 10.07 -3.17 14.14
N ALA A 524 9.62 -1.93 13.90
CA ALA A 524 9.94 -1.18 12.69
C ALA A 524 11.46 -1.07 12.40
N PRO A 525 12.33 -0.61 13.34
CA PRO A 525 13.77 -0.54 13.07
C PRO A 525 14.41 -1.93 12.88
N LYS A 526 13.83 -2.98 13.46
CA LYS A 526 14.32 -4.35 13.32
C LYS A 526 14.01 -4.94 11.96
N TRP A 527 12.81 -4.66 11.40
CA TRP A 527 12.46 -5.04 10.03
C TRP A 527 13.37 -4.38 9.00
N ALA A 528 13.61 -3.06 9.12
CA ALA A 528 14.52 -2.35 8.24
C ALA A 528 15.97 -2.89 8.31
N ALA A 529 16.44 -3.22 9.51
CA ALA A 529 17.75 -3.83 9.69
C ALA A 529 17.82 -5.24 9.08
N LEU A 530 16.73 -6.03 9.18
CA LEU A 530 16.66 -7.37 8.60
C LEU A 530 16.59 -7.32 7.07
N ASP A 531 15.82 -6.39 6.48
CA ASP A 531 15.84 -6.15 5.02
C ASP A 531 17.27 -5.88 4.53
N LYS A 532 17.97 -4.96 5.19
CA LYS A 532 19.36 -4.66 4.86
C LYS A 532 20.28 -5.88 4.98
N GLU A 533 20.14 -6.67 6.06
CA GLU A 533 20.92 -7.89 6.25
C GLU A 533 20.65 -8.91 5.14
N ILE A 534 19.37 -9.15 4.80
CA ILE A 534 18.98 -10.08 3.75
C ILE A 534 19.61 -9.66 2.41
N MET A 535 19.50 -8.39 2.04
CA MET A 535 20.08 -7.89 0.78
C MET A 535 21.60 -7.97 0.78
N THR A 536 22.26 -7.57 1.88
CA THR A 536 23.72 -7.49 1.96
C THR A 536 24.37 -8.87 2.00
N LYS A 537 23.86 -9.75 2.87
CA LYS A 537 24.50 -11.04 3.18
C LYS A 537 24.11 -12.13 2.19
N TYR A 538 22.86 -12.14 1.74
CA TYR A 538 22.32 -13.25 0.96
C TYR A 538 21.95 -12.89 -0.48
N ALA A 539 21.66 -11.62 -0.77
CA ALA A 539 21.27 -11.13 -2.10
C ALA A 539 20.22 -12.00 -2.81
N PRO A 540 19.10 -12.36 -2.16
CA PRO A 540 18.14 -13.31 -2.74
C PRO A 540 17.34 -12.73 -3.90
N VAL A 541 17.32 -11.41 -4.05
CA VAL A 541 16.65 -10.64 -5.10
C VAL A 541 17.50 -9.44 -5.53
N VAL A 542 17.10 -8.77 -6.61
CA VAL A 542 17.61 -7.44 -6.99
C VAL A 542 16.48 -6.44 -6.79
N PRO A 543 16.46 -5.60 -5.73
CA PRO A 543 15.55 -4.47 -5.64
C PRO A 543 15.77 -3.56 -6.83
N MET A 544 14.71 -3.27 -7.60
CA MET A 544 14.83 -2.49 -8.83
C MET A 544 14.47 -1.03 -8.61
N TYR A 545 13.23 -0.79 -8.19
CA TYR A 545 12.77 0.57 -7.95
C TYR A 545 11.61 0.61 -6.93
N TYR A 546 11.56 1.72 -6.19
CA TYR A 546 10.40 2.17 -5.46
C TYR A 546 9.42 2.77 -6.45
N ASP A 547 8.20 2.29 -6.43
CA ASP A 547 7.15 2.76 -7.31
C ASP A 547 6.62 4.13 -6.87
N LYS A 548 6.27 4.97 -7.84
CA LYS A 548 5.74 6.31 -7.59
C LYS A 548 4.47 6.52 -8.40
N GLU A 549 3.50 7.11 -7.76
CA GLU A 549 2.33 7.65 -8.42
C GLU A 549 2.65 9.03 -9.01
N TYR A 550 2.22 9.27 -10.24
CA TYR A 550 2.35 10.54 -10.93
C TYR A 550 1.11 10.73 -11.80
N THR A 551 0.05 11.28 -11.22
CA THR A 551 -1.27 11.36 -11.85
C THR A 551 -1.81 12.79 -11.86
N LEU A 552 -2.84 13.06 -12.67
CA LEU A 552 -3.44 14.38 -12.87
C LEU A 552 -4.88 14.44 -12.37
N THR A 553 -5.25 15.61 -11.90
CA THR A 553 -6.65 15.98 -11.66
C THR A 553 -7.12 17.04 -12.62
N GLY A 554 -8.41 17.16 -12.84
CA GLY A 554 -9.04 18.28 -13.53
C GLY A 554 -8.86 19.60 -12.77
N SER A 555 -8.90 20.72 -13.47
CA SER A 555 -8.64 22.05 -12.91
C SER A 555 -9.64 22.47 -11.82
N LYS A 556 -10.86 21.93 -11.87
CA LYS A 556 -11.94 22.19 -10.92
C LYS A 556 -12.07 21.16 -9.79
N VAL A 557 -11.13 20.24 -9.67
CA VAL A 557 -11.03 19.35 -8.51
C VAL A 557 -10.28 20.06 -7.39
N GLY A 558 -10.84 20.05 -6.19
CA GLY A 558 -10.20 20.49 -4.96
C GLY A 558 -10.16 19.35 -3.94
N GLY A 559 -9.26 19.44 -2.95
CA GLY A 559 -9.17 18.51 -1.83
C GLY A 559 -8.64 17.13 -2.14
N ALA A 560 -8.37 16.77 -3.41
CA ALA A 560 -7.70 15.53 -3.76
C ALA A 560 -6.20 15.63 -3.43
N TYR A 561 -5.64 14.55 -2.90
CA TYR A 561 -4.21 14.42 -2.59
C TYR A 561 -3.79 12.95 -2.75
N LEU A 562 -2.48 12.69 -2.77
CA LEU A 562 -2.00 11.31 -2.72
C LEU A 562 -2.00 10.81 -1.28
N GLY A 563 -2.77 9.75 -1.01
CA GLY A 563 -2.85 9.15 0.32
C GLY A 563 -1.51 8.56 0.74
N ALA A 564 -1.00 8.98 1.90
CA ALA A 564 0.28 8.50 2.41
C ALA A 564 0.25 7.01 2.77
N SER A 565 -0.89 6.52 3.26
CA SER A 565 -1.10 5.11 3.60
C SER A 565 -1.33 4.21 2.38
N SER A 566 -1.93 4.76 1.31
CA SER A 566 -2.32 4.00 0.13
C SER A 566 -1.40 4.20 -1.07
N GLY A 567 -0.69 5.33 -1.14
CA GLY A 567 0.04 5.73 -2.34
C GLY A 567 -0.87 5.95 -3.57
N TRP A 568 -2.17 6.26 -3.34
CA TRP A 568 -3.19 6.41 -4.38
C TRP A 568 -3.98 7.70 -4.21
N PRO A 569 -4.61 8.27 -5.26
CA PRO A 569 -5.46 9.46 -5.12
C PRO A 569 -6.55 9.28 -4.07
N GLU A 570 -6.50 10.04 -2.98
CA GLU A 570 -7.49 9.99 -1.91
C GLU A 570 -8.75 10.78 -2.30
N LEU A 571 -9.91 10.16 -2.13
CA LEU A 571 -11.19 10.65 -2.60
C LEU A 571 -12.06 11.26 -1.49
N THR A 572 -11.78 10.90 -0.24
CA THR A 572 -12.65 11.20 0.91
C THR A 572 -12.76 12.69 1.25
N SER A 573 -11.88 13.53 0.70
CA SER A 573 -11.87 14.98 0.87
C SER A 573 -12.04 15.77 -0.43
N ALA A 574 -12.26 15.09 -1.57
CA ALA A 574 -12.41 15.73 -2.87
C ALA A 574 -13.69 16.56 -2.95
N PHE A 575 -13.63 17.69 -3.66
CA PHE A 575 -14.78 18.58 -3.90
C PHE A 575 -14.67 19.28 -5.26
N CYS A 576 -15.81 19.79 -5.75
CA CYS A 576 -15.85 20.66 -6.93
C CYS A 576 -15.55 22.12 -6.52
N LYS A 577 -14.52 22.75 -7.17
CA LYS A 577 -14.15 24.15 -6.93
C LYS A 577 -15.19 25.12 -7.42
#